data_199b4fa1fa2402d045b70098ad532d50
#
_entry.id   199b4fa1fa2402d045b70098ad532d50
#
_cell.length_a   1.000
_cell.length_b   1.000
_cell.length_c   1.000
_cell.angle_alpha   90.00
_cell.angle_beta   90.00
_cell.angle_gamma   90.00
#
_symmetry.space_group_name_H-M   'P 1'
#
loop_
_entity.id
_entity.type
_entity.pdbx_description
1 polymer ?
#
loop_
_entity_poly.entity_id
_entity_poly.type
_entity_poly.pdbx_seq_one_letter_code
_entity_poly.pdbx_strand_id
1 'polypeptide(L)'
;MTTRGNWAGTLSLISLFRRQASSKANGKLTRLFFASDFHGSQRIFRKFVNAAKHYEADVLVMGGDVVGKLAIPVIREGNGRFRAHLMGKTERLEGQDDLKGFEERLGTLGFYSKIMDADEYDEIRSDTAAVDRLFHDLARERLALWIELAETRLAGTGVQWFVMGGNDDDPEVLELLKDVNTESMVFCEGKEVAIDDHHTMISVGFSNRTPWKTPREIDDNDLGTMIEELADKVADTEHAIFNLHVPPVDSTLDTCPMLDWNTDPPTQIVKGGQVVLHGAGSEAVRRAIETHQPLLSLHGHIHESGGVVKIGRTTAVNPGSEYGEGVLRGCLLTLAKDEIKSYQLTAG
;
A
#
# COMPACT_ATOMS: atom_id res chain seq x y z
N MET A 1 -29.62 -0.16 -84.37
CA MET A 1 -29.49 1.27 -84.00
C MET A 1 -29.53 1.33 -82.52
N THR A 2 -28.42 1.28 -81.95
CA THR A 2 -27.62 2.02 -80.96
C THR A 2 -28.34 3.12 -80.18
N THR A 3 -28.45 3.00 -78.91
CA THR A 3 -28.15 4.10 -77.97
C THR A 3 -27.65 3.57 -76.66
N ARG A 4 -26.45 4.00 -76.34
CA ARG A 4 -25.76 3.83 -75.06
C ARG A 4 -26.36 4.82 -74.03
N GLY A 5 -26.76 4.36 -72.90
CA GLY A 5 -27.10 5.20 -71.74
C GLY A 5 -25.99 5.19 -70.70
N ASN A 6 -25.45 6.35 -70.39
CA ASN A 6 -24.42 6.65 -69.46
C ASN A 6 -24.86 6.40 -67.99
N TRP A 7 -24.09 5.61 -67.31
CA TRP A 7 -24.09 5.58 -65.82
C TRP A 7 -22.89 6.38 -65.30
N ALA A 8 -23.14 7.58 -64.84
CA ALA A 8 -22.18 8.37 -64.07
C ALA A 8 -22.97 9.18 -63.02
N GLY A 9 -22.73 8.95 -61.78
CA GLY A 9 -23.22 9.85 -60.74
C GLY A 9 -23.67 9.20 -59.42
N THR A 10 -22.85 8.39 -58.80
CA THR A 10 -23.02 8.11 -57.38
C THR A 10 -21.64 7.99 -56.72
N LEU A 11 -20.94 9.11 -56.64
CA LEU A 11 -19.73 9.24 -55.85
C LEU A 11 -19.96 10.37 -54.86
N SER A 12 -19.63 10.07 -53.60
CA SER A 12 -19.27 11.05 -52.56
C SER A 12 -20.39 11.66 -51.74
N LEU A 13 -20.92 10.86 -50.80
CA LEU A 13 -21.45 11.39 -49.53
C LEU A 13 -20.79 10.73 -48.29
N ILE A 14 -19.63 10.11 -48.47
CA ILE A 14 -18.87 9.46 -47.36
C ILE A 14 -17.67 10.33 -46.88
N SER A 15 -17.47 11.53 -47.38
CA SER A 15 -16.29 12.34 -47.03
C SER A 15 -16.54 13.52 -46.08
N LEU A 16 -17.70 13.60 -45.41
CA LEU A 16 -18.06 14.76 -44.58
C LEU A 16 -18.12 14.48 -43.07
N PHE A 17 -17.69 13.30 -42.60
CA PHE A 17 -17.43 13.03 -41.16
C PHE A 17 -15.95 12.87 -40.89
N ARG A 18 -15.11 13.74 -41.40
CA ARG A 18 -13.83 14.00 -40.78
C ARG A 18 -14.13 14.80 -39.49
N ARG A 19 -14.23 14.08 -38.35
CA ARG A 19 -14.13 14.67 -37.03
C ARG A 19 -12.90 15.56 -37.04
N GLN A 20 -13.08 16.86 -36.99
CA GLN A 20 -12.05 17.78 -36.49
C GLN A 20 -11.70 17.29 -35.09
N ALA A 21 -10.62 16.52 -34.98
CA ALA A 21 -9.91 16.37 -33.72
C ALA A 21 -9.41 17.77 -33.37
N SER A 22 -10.14 18.46 -32.50
CA SER A 22 -9.60 19.63 -31.84
C SER A 22 -8.37 19.14 -31.07
N SER A 23 -7.20 19.47 -31.54
CA SER A 23 -5.96 19.38 -30.78
C SER A 23 -6.00 20.42 -29.67
N LYS A 24 -6.82 20.16 -28.63
CA LYS A 24 -6.49 20.67 -27.30
C LYS A 24 -5.22 19.93 -26.92
N ALA A 25 -4.17 20.66 -26.59
CA ALA A 25 -2.97 20.14 -25.96
C ALA A 25 -3.38 19.43 -24.67
N ASN A 26 -3.75 18.16 -24.77
CA ASN A 26 -3.89 17.28 -23.63
C ASN A 26 -2.45 16.98 -23.19
N GLY A 27 -1.98 17.64 -22.14
CA GLY A 27 -0.77 17.23 -21.44
C GLY A 27 -0.88 15.73 -21.14
N LYS A 28 0.25 15.03 -21.11
CA LYS A 28 0.35 13.63 -20.76
C LYS A 28 -0.34 13.41 -19.39
N LEU A 29 -1.27 12.49 -19.30
CA LEU A 29 -1.91 12.10 -18.04
C LEU A 29 -1.06 11.01 -17.39
N THR A 30 -0.95 11.05 -16.06
CA THR A 30 -0.29 10.00 -15.27
C THR A 30 -1.34 9.21 -14.50
N ARG A 31 -1.34 7.90 -14.67
CA ARG A 31 -2.22 6.97 -13.93
C ARG A 31 -1.42 6.39 -12.77
N LEU A 32 -1.77 6.79 -11.55
CA LEU A 32 -1.16 6.36 -10.31
C LEU A 32 -2.10 5.39 -9.59
N PHE A 33 -1.59 4.21 -9.22
CA PHE A 33 -2.31 3.28 -8.36
C PHE A 33 -1.67 3.26 -6.97
N PHE A 34 -2.46 3.62 -5.97
CA PHE A 34 -2.04 3.68 -4.57
C PHE A 34 -2.69 2.57 -3.75
N ALA A 35 -1.91 1.92 -2.87
CA ALA A 35 -2.37 1.00 -1.84
C ALA A 35 -1.43 1.06 -0.63
N SER A 36 -1.92 0.71 0.55
CA SER A 36 -1.18 0.73 1.82
C SER A 36 -1.53 -0.50 2.67
N ASP A 37 -0.79 -0.71 3.77
CA ASP A 37 -1.10 -1.67 4.82
C ASP A 37 -1.16 -3.12 4.28
N PHE A 38 -0.04 -3.56 3.71
CA PHE A 38 0.11 -4.91 3.13
C PHE A 38 0.35 -5.98 4.17
N HIS A 39 1.01 -5.62 5.28
CA HIS A 39 1.34 -6.50 6.40
C HIS A 39 1.82 -7.89 5.98
N GLY A 40 2.74 -7.95 5.02
CA GLY A 40 3.35 -9.19 4.55
C GLY A 40 2.46 -10.08 3.67
N SER A 41 1.24 -9.65 3.32
CA SER A 41 0.31 -10.47 2.53
C SER A 41 0.77 -10.65 1.10
N GLN A 42 1.24 -11.85 0.78
CA GLN A 42 1.68 -12.21 -0.58
C GLN A 42 0.57 -12.08 -1.62
N ARG A 43 -0.66 -12.35 -1.20
CA ARG A 43 -1.80 -12.31 -2.12
C ARG A 43 -2.09 -10.90 -2.59
N ILE A 44 -2.12 -9.93 -1.67
CA ILE A 44 -2.36 -8.54 -2.05
C ILE A 44 -1.16 -7.93 -2.77
N PHE A 45 0.09 -8.29 -2.40
CA PHE A 45 1.26 -7.82 -3.14
C PHE A 45 1.25 -8.25 -4.61
N ARG A 46 0.92 -9.53 -4.89
CA ARG A 46 0.77 -10.01 -6.27
C ARG A 46 -0.30 -9.25 -7.04
N LYS A 47 -1.43 -8.91 -6.39
CA LYS A 47 -2.49 -8.09 -6.99
C LYS A 47 -2.03 -6.66 -7.24
N PHE A 48 -1.27 -6.08 -6.31
CA PHE A 48 -0.70 -4.74 -6.44
C PHE A 48 0.24 -4.63 -7.65
N VAL A 49 1.17 -5.55 -7.80
CA VAL A 49 2.04 -5.56 -8.99
C VAL A 49 1.23 -5.76 -10.27
N ASN A 50 0.19 -6.61 -10.25
CA ASN A 50 -0.70 -6.81 -11.39
C ASN A 50 -1.55 -5.58 -11.72
N ALA A 51 -1.79 -4.68 -10.75
CA ALA A 51 -2.56 -3.45 -10.96
C ALA A 51 -1.93 -2.57 -12.04
N ALA A 52 -0.60 -2.60 -12.21
CA ALA A 52 0.09 -1.91 -13.29
C ALA A 52 -0.53 -2.25 -14.66
N LYS A 53 -0.66 -3.53 -14.95
CA LYS A 53 -1.26 -4.00 -16.22
C LYS A 53 -2.78 -3.87 -16.23
N HIS A 54 -3.44 -4.21 -15.11
CA HIS A 54 -4.91 -4.27 -15.04
C HIS A 54 -5.54 -2.90 -15.20
N TYR A 55 -4.96 -1.89 -14.56
CA TYR A 55 -5.44 -0.51 -14.61
C TYR A 55 -4.66 0.36 -15.60
N GLU A 56 -3.69 -0.22 -16.33
CA GLU A 56 -2.76 0.54 -17.19
C GLU A 56 -2.10 1.69 -16.39
N ALA A 57 -1.66 1.40 -15.18
CA ALA A 57 -1.04 2.41 -14.32
C ALA A 57 0.41 2.65 -14.74
N ASP A 58 0.79 3.93 -14.81
CA ASP A 58 2.17 4.36 -15.07
C ASP A 58 3.05 4.26 -13.83
N VAL A 59 2.41 4.39 -12.64
CA VAL A 59 3.06 4.45 -11.33
C VAL A 59 2.27 3.64 -10.31
N LEU A 60 3.00 2.87 -9.49
CA LEU A 60 2.45 2.20 -8.31
C LEU A 60 3.05 2.84 -7.05
N VAL A 61 2.23 3.11 -6.04
CA VAL A 61 2.69 3.65 -4.75
C VAL A 61 2.20 2.76 -3.60
N MET A 62 3.17 2.27 -2.80
CA MET A 62 2.93 1.48 -1.59
C MET A 62 3.17 2.37 -0.36
N GLY A 63 2.10 2.65 0.38
CA GLY A 63 2.02 3.69 1.40
C GLY A 63 2.41 3.27 2.81
N GLY A 64 3.19 2.20 2.98
CA GLY A 64 3.68 1.74 4.29
C GLY A 64 2.99 0.49 4.81
N ASP A 65 3.39 0.05 6.01
CA ASP A 65 3.01 -1.18 6.68
C ASP A 65 3.16 -2.40 5.74
N VAL A 66 4.41 -2.57 5.30
CA VAL A 66 4.82 -3.54 4.28
C VAL A 66 5.02 -4.92 4.89
N VAL A 67 5.65 -4.96 6.07
CA VAL A 67 6.12 -6.19 6.73
C VAL A 67 4.98 -6.93 7.45
N GLY A 68 5.05 -8.26 7.47
CA GLY A 68 4.09 -9.08 8.23
C GLY A 68 4.32 -9.03 9.75
N LYS A 69 3.33 -9.49 10.50
CA LYS A 69 3.30 -9.31 11.97
C LYS A 69 3.73 -10.55 12.76
N LEU A 70 3.69 -11.74 12.19
CA LEU A 70 3.89 -12.99 12.92
C LEU A 70 4.70 -14.01 12.12
N ALA A 71 5.60 -14.71 12.82
CA ALA A 71 6.23 -15.93 12.35
C ALA A 71 5.57 -17.15 13.04
N ILE A 72 5.09 -18.11 12.24
CA ILE A 72 4.39 -19.32 12.71
C ILE A 72 5.34 -20.50 12.58
N PRO A 73 5.79 -21.08 13.70
CA PRO A 73 6.57 -22.31 13.69
C PRO A 73 5.73 -23.50 13.19
N VAL A 74 6.30 -24.26 12.27
CA VAL A 74 5.71 -25.51 11.73
C VAL A 74 6.62 -26.67 12.15
N ILE A 75 6.22 -27.42 13.15
CA ILE A 75 7.05 -28.44 13.80
C ILE A 75 6.91 -29.77 13.07
N ARG A 76 8.06 -30.37 12.70
CA ARG A 76 8.07 -31.74 12.14
C ARG A 76 7.76 -32.78 13.22
N GLU A 77 6.82 -33.67 12.93
CA GLU A 77 6.44 -34.79 13.83
C GLU A 77 6.88 -36.16 13.30
N GLY A 78 7.67 -36.19 12.21
CA GLY A 78 8.09 -37.40 11.52
C GLY A 78 7.02 -37.96 10.56
N ASN A 79 7.43 -38.94 9.72
CA ASN A 79 6.56 -39.57 8.72
C ASN A 79 5.81 -38.59 7.79
N GLY A 80 6.40 -37.42 7.47
CA GLY A 80 5.79 -36.41 6.63
C GLY A 80 4.64 -35.64 7.30
N ARG A 81 4.52 -35.72 8.63
CA ARG A 81 3.52 -34.96 9.40
C ARG A 81 4.14 -33.72 10.03
N PHE A 82 3.31 -32.70 10.16
CA PHE A 82 3.69 -31.43 10.76
C PHE A 82 2.60 -30.92 11.69
N ARG A 83 2.99 -30.09 12.66
CA ARG A 83 2.09 -29.44 13.59
C ARG A 83 2.41 -27.95 13.67
N ALA A 84 1.38 -27.12 13.63
CA ALA A 84 1.49 -25.69 13.85
C ALA A 84 0.40 -25.21 14.81
N HIS A 85 0.56 -23.99 15.33
CA HIS A 85 -0.47 -23.34 16.13
C HIS A 85 -0.84 -22.02 15.49
N LEU A 86 -2.11 -21.85 15.16
CA LEU A 86 -2.62 -20.66 14.48
C LEU A 86 -3.95 -20.21 15.10
N MET A 87 -4.03 -18.93 15.54
CA MET A 87 -5.25 -18.33 16.09
C MET A 87 -5.93 -19.19 17.17
N GLY A 88 -5.15 -19.69 18.12
CA GLY A 88 -5.64 -20.52 19.23
C GLY A 88 -5.98 -21.97 18.88
N LYS A 89 -5.75 -22.41 17.62
CA LYS A 89 -6.00 -23.79 17.16
C LYS A 89 -4.72 -24.50 16.80
N THR A 90 -4.65 -25.79 17.14
CA THR A 90 -3.59 -26.67 16.66
C THR A 90 -3.98 -27.23 15.30
N GLU A 91 -3.17 -26.93 14.31
CA GLU A 91 -3.25 -27.45 12.95
C GLU A 91 -2.34 -28.67 12.82
N ARG A 92 -2.86 -29.77 12.26
CA ARG A 92 -2.12 -30.99 11.95
C ARG A 92 -2.14 -31.18 10.44
N LEU A 93 -0.96 -31.32 9.86
CA LEU A 93 -0.76 -31.35 8.43
C LEU A 93 -0.17 -32.71 8.06
N GLU A 94 -0.82 -33.39 7.12
CA GLU A 94 -0.41 -34.72 6.65
C GLU A 94 0.14 -34.63 5.22
N GLY A 95 1.47 -34.65 5.11
CA GLY A 95 2.15 -34.57 3.81
C GLY A 95 2.41 -33.16 3.29
N GLN A 96 3.01 -33.12 2.10
CA GLN A 96 3.47 -31.87 1.50
C GLN A 96 2.34 -30.99 0.97
N ASP A 97 1.24 -31.59 0.53
CA ASP A 97 0.11 -30.83 -0.02
C ASP A 97 -0.61 -30.02 1.08
N ASP A 98 -0.84 -30.64 2.26
CA ASP A 98 -1.40 -29.93 3.41
C ASP A 98 -0.47 -28.82 3.89
N LEU A 99 0.84 -29.09 3.95
CA LEU A 99 1.86 -28.12 4.33
C LEU A 99 1.82 -26.93 3.38
N LYS A 100 1.84 -27.17 2.08
CA LYS A 100 1.79 -26.12 1.06
C LYS A 100 0.51 -25.28 1.17
N GLY A 101 -0.64 -25.93 1.33
CA GLY A 101 -1.92 -25.22 1.52
C GLY A 101 -1.93 -24.35 2.78
N PHE A 102 -1.29 -24.83 3.85
CA PHE A 102 -1.13 -24.07 5.08
C PHE A 102 -0.22 -22.85 4.89
N GLU A 103 0.93 -23.01 4.24
CA GLU A 103 1.85 -21.90 3.92
C GLU A 103 1.21 -20.85 3.00
N GLU A 104 0.42 -21.27 2.01
CA GLU A 104 -0.35 -20.35 1.15
C GLU A 104 -1.39 -19.55 1.97
N ARG A 105 -2.06 -20.19 2.93
CA ARG A 105 -2.99 -19.53 3.85
C ARG A 105 -2.26 -18.53 4.74
N LEU A 106 -1.11 -18.90 5.34
CA LEU A 106 -0.27 -17.98 6.12
C LEU A 106 0.20 -16.80 5.28
N GLY A 107 0.65 -17.06 4.06
CA GLY A 107 1.05 -16.02 3.11
C GLY A 107 -0.08 -15.06 2.74
N THR A 108 -1.35 -15.51 2.71
CA THR A 108 -2.52 -14.65 2.50
C THR A 108 -2.77 -13.76 3.72
N LEU A 109 -2.65 -14.33 4.93
CA LEU A 109 -2.81 -13.60 6.19
C LEU A 109 -1.64 -12.63 6.49
N GLY A 110 -0.57 -12.65 5.68
CA GLY A 110 0.61 -11.85 5.93
C GLY A 110 1.59 -12.45 6.95
N PHE A 111 1.39 -13.70 7.35
CA PHE A 111 2.27 -14.38 8.29
C PHE A 111 3.40 -15.10 7.56
N TYR A 112 4.50 -15.29 8.28
CA TYR A 112 5.63 -16.10 7.84
C TYR A 112 5.51 -17.52 8.38
N SER A 113 6.08 -18.51 7.70
CA SER A 113 6.22 -19.87 8.20
C SER A 113 7.69 -20.25 8.32
N LYS A 114 8.02 -20.99 9.36
CA LYS A 114 9.32 -21.65 9.50
C LYS A 114 9.14 -23.09 9.89
N ILE A 115 9.57 -23.99 9.02
CA ILE A 115 9.58 -25.42 9.31
C ILE A 115 10.82 -25.71 10.13
N MET A 116 10.65 -26.35 11.30
CA MET A 116 11.73 -26.68 12.23
C MET A 116 11.44 -27.97 13.00
N ASP A 117 12.45 -28.51 13.65
CA ASP A 117 12.30 -29.62 14.56
C ASP A 117 11.91 -29.16 15.96
N ALA A 118 11.42 -30.07 16.82
CA ALA A 118 10.95 -29.72 18.17
C ALA A 118 12.07 -29.10 19.04
N ASP A 119 13.28 -29.66 18.94
CA ASP A 119 14.44 -29.17 19.72
C ASP A 119 14.87 -27.75 19.24
N GLU A 120 14.89 -27.50 17.94
CA GLU A 120 15.15 -26.17 17.35
C GLU A 120 14.09 -25.14 17.80
N TYR A 121 12.82 -25.55 17.82
CA TYR A 121 11.74 -24.71 18.32
C TYR A 121 11.92 -24.37 19.81
N ASP A 122 12.25 -25.36 20.65
CA ASP A 122 12.44 -25.15 22.09
C ASP A 122 13.66 -24.27 22.39
N GLU A 123 14.72 -24.35 21.58
CA GLU A 123 15.88 -23.48 21.67
C GLU A 123 15.51 -22.03 21.31
N ILE A 124 14.90 -21.80 20.13
CA ILE A 124 14.56 -20.47 19.65
C ILE A 124 13.57 -19.77 20.59
N ARG A 125 12.49 -20.42 20.99
CA ARG A 125 11.46 -19.82 21.85
C ARG A 125 11.95 -19.42 23.23
N SER A 126 13.07 -19.98 23.70
CA SER A 126 13.68 -19.66 25.00
C SER A 126 14.56 -18.40 24.97
N ASP A 127 14.91 -17.90 23.77
CA ASP A 127 15.75 -16.71 23.53
C ASP A 127 15.00 -15.68 22.69
N THR A 128 14.55 -14.59 23.32
CA THR A 128 13.82 -13.51 22.64
C THR A 128 14.63 -12.95 21.45
N ALA A 129 15.95 -12.78 21.60
CA ALA A 129 16.78 -12.30 20.51
C ALA A 129 16.86 -13.30 19.33
N ALA A 130 16.75 -14.60 19.59
CA ALA A 130 16.65 -15.59 18.52
C ALA A 130 15.30 -15.53 17.81
N VAL A 131 14.21 -15.29 18.54
CA VAL A 131 12.88 -15.06 17.95
C VAL A 131 12.88 -13.83 17.05
N ASP A 132 13.45 -12.71 17.52
CA ASP A 132 13.53 -11.45 16.75
C ASP A 132 14.38 -11.66 15.47
N ARG A 133 15.54 -12.29 15.60
CA ARG A 133 16.38 -12.61 14.41
C ARG A 133 15.63 -13.47 13.40
N LEU A 134 14.96 -14.52 13.86
CA LEU A 134 14.15 -15.37 12.96
C LEU A 134 13.08 -14.58 12.24
N PHE A 135 12.37 -13.70 12.95
CA PHE A 135 11.34 -12.86 12.35
C PHE A 135 11.93 -11.92 11.29
N HIS A 136 13.05 -11.23 11.61
CA HIS A 136 13.73 -10.34 10.67
C HIS A 136 14.20 -11.07 9.41
N ASP A 137 14.77 -12.27 9.56
CA ASP A 137 15.23 -13.07 8.42
C ASP A 137 14.07 -13.46 7.50
N LEU A 138 12.96 -13.93 8.08
CA LEU A 138 11.77 -14.29 7.30
C LEU A 138 11.11 -13.08 6.61
N ALA A 139 11.11 -11.94 7.27
CA ALA A 139 10.62 -10.70 6.71
C ALA A 139 11.48 -10.23 5.53
N ARG A 140 12.80 -10.26 5.67
CA ARG A 140 13.76 -9.95 4.60
C ARG A 140 13.63 -10.91 3.43
N GLU A 141 13.50 -12.21 3.68
CA GLU A 141 13.25 -13.21 2.62
C GLU A 141 11.96 -12.87 1.85
N ARG A 142 10.89 -12.52 2.54
CA ARG A 142 9.62 -12.12 1.91
C ARG A 142 9.78 -10.88 1.04
N LEU A 143 10.46 -9.84 1.53
CA LEU A 143 10.70 -8.62 0.77
C LEU A 143 11.57 -8.89 -0.46
N ALA A 144 12.62 -9.70 -0.34
CA ALA A 144 13.46 -10.10 -1.47
C ALA A 144 12.66 -10.79 -2.57
N LEU A 145 11.77 -11.74 -2.20
CA LEU A 145 10.86 -12.40 -3.14
C LEU A 145 9.86 -11.41 -3.79
N TRP A 146 9.42 -10.41 -3.07
CA TRP A 146 8.53 -9.38 -3.60
C TRP A 146 9.25 -8.48 -4.62
N ILE A 147 10.48 -8.07 -4.31
CA ILE A 147 11.31 -7.28 -5.22
C ILE A 147 11.57 -8.07 -6.50
N GLU A 148 11.97 -9.34 -6.40
CA GLU A 148 12.18 -10.22 -7.56
C GLU A 148 10.91 -10.37 -8.41
N LEU A 149 9.75 -10.57 -7.76
CA LEU A 149 8.48 -10.68 -8.45
C LEU A 149 8.11 -9.38 -9.19
N ALA A 150 8.30 -8.23 -8.54
CA ALA A 150 8.03 -6.92 -9.13
C ALA A 150 8.94 -6.67 -10.33
N GLU A 151 10.25 -6.87 -10.18
CA GLU A 151 11.21 -6.73 -11.28
C GLU A 151 10.86 -7.65 -12.46
N THR A 152 10.55 -8.92 -12.20
CA THR A 152 10.15 -9.88 -13.26
C THR A 152 8.94 -9.37 -14.08
N ARG A 153 8.06 -8.58 -13.49
CA ARG A 153 6.81 -8.13 -14.12
C ARG A 153 6.86 -6.70 -14.64
N LEU A 154 7.66 -5.84 -14.04
CA LEU A 154 7.68 -4.40 -14.31
C LEU A 154 8.92 -3.95 -15.09
N ALA A 155 10.06 -4.65 -15.02
CA ALA A 155 11.25 -4.28 -15.78
C ALA A 155 10.97 -4.19 -17.28
N GLY A 156 11.47 -3.13 -17.91
CA GLY A 156 11.24 -2.86 -19.34
C GLY A 156 9.85 -2.36 -19.71
N THR A 157 8.91 -2.22 -18.73
CA THR A 157 7.57 -1.66 -18.99
C THR A 157 7.50 -0.14 -18.86
N GLY A 158 8.49 0.47 -18.20
CA GLY A 158 8.49 1.89 -17.82
C GLY A 158 7.67 2.20 -16.56
N VAL A 159 7.00 1.21 -15.96
CA VAL A 159 6.27 1.37 -14.69
C VAL A 159 7.25 1.36 -13.53
N GLN A 160 7.20 2.39 -12.69
CA GLN A 160 7.92 2.43 -11.42
C GLN A 160 6.97 2.15 -10.26
N TRP A 161 7.51 1.49 -9.21
CA TRP A 161 6.81 1.35 -7.95
C TRP A 161 7.61 1.97 -6.82
N PHE A 162 6.92 2.84 -6.08
CA PHE A 162 7.46 3.58 -4.95
C PHE A 162 7.04 2.89 -3.67
N VAL A 163 7.97 2.74 -2.74
CA VAL A 163 7.73 2.06 -1.47
C VAL A 163 8.34 2.85 -0.32
N MET A 164 7.61 2.93 0.77
CA MET A 164 8.07 3.41 2.07
C MET A 164 7.65 2.44 3.16
N GLY A 165 8.24 2.54 4.36
CA GLY A 165 7.71 1.87 5.55
C GLY A 165 6.47 2.56 6.10
N GLY A 166 5.75 1.87 7.01
CA GLY A 166 4.72 2.41 7.88
C GLY A 166 5.15 2.34 9.35
N ASN A 167 4.23 2.62 10.27
CA ASN A 167 4.55 2.62 11.70
C ASN A 167 4.84 1.21 12.27
N ASP A 168 4.26 0.19 11.68
CA ASP A 168 4.36 -1.21 12.13
C ASP A 168 5.59 -1.93 11.56
N ASP A 169 6.31 -1.30 10.63
CA ASP A 169 7.49 -1.87 10.00
C ASP A 169 8.75 -1.74 10.86
N ASP A 170 9.47 -2.85 11.03
CA ASP A 170 10.73 -2.83 11.74
C ASP A 170 11.82 -2.10 10.95
N PRO A 171 12.51 -1.09 11.56
CA PRO A 171 13.55 -0.33 10.87
C PRO A 171 14.69 -1.20 10.31
N GLU A 172 15.09 -2.28 11.00
CA GLU A 172 16.16 -3.16 10.54
C GLU A 172 15.76 -3.96 9.30
N VAL A 173 14.47 -4.29 9.16
CA VAL A 173 13.95 -4.95 7.97
C VAL A 173 13.87 -3.99 6.78
N LEU A 174 13.50 -2.72 7.03
CA LEU A 174 13.41 -1.69 6.00
C LEU A 174 14.77 -1.29 5.40
N GLU A 175 15.90 -1.53 6.10
CA GLU A 175 17.24 -1.26 5.54
C GLU A 175 17.46 -2.01 4.22
N LEU A 176 16.90 -3.20 4.06
CA LEU A 176 16.98 -3.93 2.81
C LEU A 176 16.45 -3.10 1.62
N LEU A 177 15.37 -2.33 1.81
CA LEU A 177 14.76 -1.54 0.74
C LEU A 177 15.61 -0.34 0.33
N LYS A 178 16.44 0.20 1.23
CA LYS A 178 17.30 1.35 0.96
C LYS A 178 18.45 1.02 0.01
N ASP A 179 18.96 -0.20 0.12
CA ASP A 179 20.14 -0.66 -0.63
C ASP A 179 19.79 -1.33 -1.96
N VAL A 180 18.50 -1.54 -2.23
CA VAL A 180 18.04 -2.16 -3.47
C VAL A 180 18.23 -1.22 -4.66
N ASN A 181 18.95 -1.70 -5.67
CA ASN A 181 19.14 -1.01 -6.93
C ASN A 181 18.52 -1.84 -8.06
N THR A 182 17.28 -1.54 -8.40
CA THR A 182 16.51 -2.19 -9.47
C THR A 182 16.00 -1.17 -10.47
N GLU A 183 15.50 -1.64 -11.62
CA GLU A 183 14.96 -0.76 -12.65
C GLU A 183 13.63 -0.14 -12.24
N SER A 184 12.77 -0.90 -11.53
CA SER A 184 11.39 -0.50 -11.28
C SER A 184 11.12 0.02 -9.86
N MET A 185 11.92 -0.36 -8.84
CA MET A 185 11.67 0.00 -7.45
C MET A 185 12.37 1.30 -7.04
N VAL A 186 11.64 2.16 -6.34
CA VAL A 186 12.17 3.36 -5.67
C VAL A 186 11.78 3.35 -4.21
N PHE A 187 12.74 3.21 -3.30
CA PHE A 187 12.50 3.50 -1.89
C PHE A 187 12.39 5.02 -1.71
N CYS A 188 11.20 5.51 -1.38
CA CYS A 188 10.87 6.93 -1.45
C CYS A 188 10.81 7.67 -0.09
N GLU A 189 10.96 6.95 1.03
CA GLU A 189 10.84 7.54 2.36
C GLU A 189 11.97 8.53 2.67
N GLY A 190 11.62 9.64 3.30
CA GLY A 190 12.56 10.66 3.78
C GLY A 190 13.20 11.53 2.71
N LYS A 191 12.66 11.52 1.48
CA LYS A 191 13.18 12.31 0.36
C LYS A 191 12.10 12.73 -0.61
N GLU A 192 12.40 13.73 -1.41
CA GLU A 192 11.61 14.10 -2.58
C GLU A 192 11.97 13.20 -3.75
N VAL A 193 10.96 12.69 -4.46
CA VAL A 193 11.11 11.88 -5.68
C VAL A 193 10.19 12.39 -6.78
N ALA A 194 10.64 12.33 -8.04
CA ALA A 194 9.80 12.64 -9.18
C ALA A 194 8.84 11.47 -9.47
N ILE A 195 7.58 11.78 -9.69
CA ILE A 195 6.55 10.84 -10.11
C ILE A 195 6.38 10.89 -11.64
N ASP A 196 6.40 12.08 -12.19
CA ASP A 196 6.38 12.36 -13.63
C ASP A 196 7.02 13.72 -13.92
N ASP A 197 6.83 14.24 -15.14
CA ASP A 197 7.43 15.54 -15.57
C ASP A 197 6.87 16.74 -14.79
N HIS A 198 5.81 16.58 -14.00
CA HIS A 198 5.10 17.67 -13.33
C HIS A 198 4.94 17.48 -11.83
N HIS A 199 4.93 16.24 -11.35
CA HIS A 199 4.61 15.92 -9.96
C HIS A 199 5.82 15.35 -9.24
N THR A 200 6.04 15.85 -8.01
CA THR A 200 6.99 15.29 -7.06
C THR A 200 6.25 14.72 -5.86
N MET A 201 6.86 13.76 -5.16
CA MET A 201 6.28 13.14 -3.98
C MET A 201 7.29 13.18 -2.82
N ILE A 202 6.84 13.61 -1.66
CA ILE A 202 7.53 13.42 -0.39
C ILE A 202 6.85 12.29 0.39
N SER A 203 7.63 11.55 1.20
CA SER A 203 7.10 10.37 1.91
C SER A 203 7.60 10.32 3.34
N VAL A 204 6.66 10.14 4.30
CA VAL A 204 6.95 9.93 5.73
C VAL A 204 6.12 8.75 6.26
N GLY A 205 6.82 7.70 6.72
CA GLY A 205 6.20 6.45 7.15
C GLY A 205 5.92 6.35 8.65
N PHE A 206 6.32 7.33 9.46
CA PHE A 206 6.04 7.36 10.88
C PHE A 206 4.59 7.74 11.17
N SER A 207 4.08 7.31 12.34
CA SER A 207 2.79 7.76 12.87
C SER A 207 2.95 8.49 14.21
N ASN A 208 1.90 9.24 14.59
CA ASN A 208 1.71 9.65 15.98
C ASN A 208 1.55 8.42 16.88
N ARG A 209 1.71 8.61 18.20
CA ARG A 209 1.64 7.52 19.17
C ARG A 209 0.25 6.89 19.21
N THR A 210 0.25 5.57 19.19
CA THR A 210 -0.94 4.74 19.35
C THR A 210 -0.85 3.88 20.61
N PRO A 211 -1.95 3.32 21.08
CA PRO A 211 -1.90 2.35 22.17
C PRO A 211 -1.15 1.05 21.85
N TRP A 212 -0.92 0.76 20.58
CA TRP A 212 -0.23 -0.45 20.09
C TRP A 212 1.29 -0.39 20.28
N LYS A 213 1.88 0.82 20.40
CA LYS A 213 3.31 1.04 20.60
C LYS A 213 4.17 0.35 19.56
N THR A 214 3.84 0.57 18.30
CA THR A 214 4.56 0.00 17.15
C THR A 214 5.94 0.63 17.00
N PRO A 215 6.87 0.00 16.26
CA PRO A 215 8.28 0.41 16.23
C PRO A 215 8.55 1.85 15.77
N ARG A 216 7.68 2.41 14.92
CA ARG A 216 7.93 3.71 14.28
C ARG A 216 6.86 4.74 14.61
N GLU A 217 6.44 4.76 15.88
CA GLU A 217 5.60 5.80 16.46
C GLU A 217 6.42 6.86 17.15
N ILE A 218 6.15 8.13 16.87
CA ILE A 218 6.83 9.29 17.47
C ILE A 218 5.82 10.31 18.00
N ASP A 219 6.29 11.31 18.72
CA ASP A 219 5.43 12.40 19.14
C ASP A 219 4.96 13.21 17.93
N ASP A 220 3.71 13.66 17.94
CA ASP A 220 3.08 14.32 16.79
C ASP A 220 3.82 15.61 16.37
N ASN A 221 4.47 16.31 17.31
CA ASN A 221 5.31 17.46 16.99
C ASN A 221 6.59 17.07 16.23
N ASP A 222 7.21 15.94 16.58
CA ASP A 222 8.39 15.42 15.90
C ASP A 222 8.01 14.97 14.47
N LEU A 223 6.85 14.33 14.35
CA LEU A 223 6.28 13.99 13.03
C LEU A 223 6.07 15.24 12.17
N GLY A 224 5.52 16.30 12.76
CA GLY A 224 5.37 17.59 12.10
C GLY A 224 6.70 18.17 11.62
N THR A 225 7.74 18.14 12.46
CA THR A 225 9.08 18.59 12.08
C THR A 225 9.63 17.81 10.89
N MET A 226 9.50 16.49 10.87
CA MET A 226 9.94 15.65 9.74
C MET A 226 9.20 15.99 8.44
N ILE A 227 7.90 16.26 8.52
CA ILE A 227 7.09 16.62 7.34
C ILE A 227 7.52 17.99 6.82
N GLU A 228 7.66 19.00 7.68
CA GLU A 228 8.08 20.36 7.30
C GLU A 228 9.48 20.37 6.67
N GLU A 229 10.46 19.62 7.24
CA GLU A 229 11.81 19.53 6.67
C GLU A 229 11.83 18.95 5.24
N LEU A 230 10.86 18.12 4.87
CA LEU A 230 10.70 17.60 3.51
C LEU A 230 9.90 18.57 2.64
N ALA A 231 8.82 19.14 3.16
CA ALA A 231 7.97 20.08 2.44
C ALA A 231 8.73 21.35 2.05
N ASP A 232 9.63 21.85 2.89
CA ASP A 232 10.49 23.01 2.62
C ASP A 232 11.45 22.81 1.43
N LYS A 233 11.73 21.56 1.06
CA LYS A 233 12.57 21.23 -0.11
C LYS A 233 11.78 21.20 -1.41
N VAL A 234 10.47 21.09 -1.34
CA VAL A 234 9.58 21.02 -2.50
C VAL A 234 9.42 22.40 -3.11
N ALA A 235 9.92 22.58 -4.33
CA ALA A 235 9.87 23.88 -5.01
C ALA A 235 8.45 24.31 -5.38
N ASP A 236 7.56 23.35 -5.62
CA ASP A 236 6.18 23.58 -6.08
C ASP A 236 5.21 22.64 -5.36
N THR A 237 4.70 23.10 -4.22
CA THR A 237 3.76 22.33 -3.40
C THR A 237 2.39 22.18 -4.09
N GLU A 238 2.06 23.05 -5.05
CA GLU A 238 0.80 22.96 -5.77
C GLU A 238 0.68 21.70 -6.62
N HIS A 239 1.80 21.16 -7.09
CA HIS A 239 1.88 19.93 -7.87
C HIS A 239 2.46 18.75 -7.06
N ALA A 240 2.69 18.94 -5.76
CA ALA A 240 3.25 17.93 -4.90
C ALA A 240 2.23 16.86 -4.47
N ILE A 241 2.76 15.68 -4.20
CA ILE A 241 2.05 14.57 -3.57
C ILE A 241 2.68 14.36 -2.20
N PHE A 242 1.88 14.40 -1.15
CA PHE A 242 2.29 14.05 0.20
C PHE A 242 1.87 12.62 0.50
N ASN A 243 2.83 11.69 0.58
CA ASN A 243 2.62 10.30 0.94
C ASN A 243 2.98 10.13 2.42
N LEU A 244 1.98 10.32 3.29
CA LEU A 244 2.13 10.34 4.74
C LEU A 244 1.32 9.19 5.31
N HIS A 245 1.99 8.19 5.92
CA HIS A 245 1.35 6.95 6.31
C HIS A 245 0.10 7.17 7.18
N VAL A 246 0.25 7.95 8.27
CA VAL A 246 -0.90 8.28 9.13
C VAL A 246 -1.81 9.33 8.47
N PRO A 247 -3.14 9.16 8.55
CA PRO A 247 -4.08 10.14 8.00
C PRO A 247 -4.20 11.41 8.87
N PRO A 248 -4.68 12.52 8.30
CA PRO A 248 -4.95 13.75 9.06
C PRO A 248 -6.13 13.55 10.01
N VAL A 249 -6.01 14.09 11.22
CA VAL A 249 -7.07 14.03 12.25
C VAL A 249 -8.36 14.71 11.76
N ASP A 250 -9.50 14.23 12.24
CA ASP A 250 -10.86 14.77 11.93
C ASP A 250 -11.15 14.89 10.42
N SER A 251 -10.65 13.94 9.66
CA SER A 251 -10.82 13.91 8.21
C SER A 251 -11.79 12.86 7.71
N THR A 252 -12.32 12.03 8.60
CA THR A 252 -13.03 10.76 8.32
C THR A 252 -12.13 9.65 7.74
N LEU A 253 -10.94 9.97 7.25
CA LEU A 253 -9.92 8.99 6.84
C LEU A 253 -9.20 8.36 8.04
N ASP A 254 -9.48 8.85 9.23
CA ASP A 254 -8.86 8.49 10.51
C ASP A 254 -9.84 7.88 11.51
N THR A 255 -11.05 7.58 11.09
CA THR A 255 -12.13 7.09 11.97
C THR A 255 -11.95 5.60 12.27
N CYS A 256 -11.84 5.25 13.55
CA CYS A 256 -11.76 3.86 13.99
C CYS A 256 -12.60 3.58 15.23
N PRO A 257 -12.87 2.30 15.56
CA PRO A 257 -13.53 1.92 16.80
C PRO A 257 -12.74 2.34 18.04
N MET A 258 -13.39 2.97 19.00
CA MET A 258 -12.80 3.21 20.30
C MET A 258 -12.72 1.90 21.08
N LEU A 259 -11.54 1.62 21.66
CA LEU A 259 -11.27 0.38 22.37
C LEU A 259 -11.25 0.58 23.90
N ASP A 260 -11.79 -0.40 24.62
CA ASP A 260 -11.59 -0.54 26.06
C ASP A 260 -10.28 -1.29 26.34
N TRP A 261 -9.30 -0.57 26.83
CA TRP A 261 -7.96 -1.08 27.14
C TRP A 261 -7.88 -1.78 28.51
N ASN A 262 -8.99 -1.84 29.26
CA ASN A 262 -9.06 -2.60 30.53
C ASN A 262 -9.37 -4.09 30.27
N THR A 263 -9.64 -4.48 29.01
CA THR A 263 -9.85 -5.88 28.60
C THR A 263 -8.63 -6.43 27.86
N ASP A 264 -8.39 -7.73 27.96
CA ASP A 264 -7.35 -8.45 27.23
C ASP A 264 -7.96 -9.65 26.48
N PRO A 265 -8.01 -9.63 25.15
CA PRO A 265 -7.64 -8.53 24.27
C PRO A 265 -8.57 -7.29 24.42
N PRO A 266 -8.12 -6.08 23.99
CA PRO A 266 -8.95 -4.88 23.98
C PRO A 266 -10.23 -5.09 23.17
N THR A 267 -11.37 -4.62 23.71
CA THR A 267 -12.67 -4.79 23.07
C THR A 267 -13.25 -3.46 22.63
N GLN A 268 -14.09 -3.47 21.59
CA GLN A 268 -14.75 -2.25 21.12
C GLN A 268 -15.75 -1.72 22.14
N ILE A 269 -15.72 -0.41 22.38
CA ILE A 269 -16.71 0.25 23.24
C ILE A 269 -18.03 0.39 22.48
N VAL A 270 -19.11 -0.14 23.09
CA VAL A 270 -20.47 -0.08 22.53
C VAL A 270 -21.37 0.77 23.45
N LYS A 271 -22.06 1.77 22.90
CA LYS A 271 -23.04 2.59 23.60
C LYS A 271 -24.35 2.58 22.81
N GLY A 272 -25.44 2.24 23.49
CA GLY A 272 -26.76 2.18 22.84
C GLY A 272 -26.87 1.18 21.69
N GLY A 273 -26.07 0.10 21.72
CA GLY A 273 -26.00 -0.93 20.65
C GLY A 273 -25.16 -0.53 19.44
N GLN A 274 -24.48 0.60 19.47
CA GLN A 274 -23.59 1.07 18.40
C GLN A 274 -22.15 1.16 18.89
N VAL A 275 -21.21 0.80 18.01
CA VAL A 275 -19.78 0.98 18.25
C VAL A 275 -19.47 2.47 18.33
N VAL A 276 -18.73 2.88 19.36
CA VAL A 276 -18.26 4.25 19.49
C VAL A 276 -17.06 4.42 18.58
N LEU A 277 -17.13 5.39 17.68
CA LEU A 277 -16.07 5.75 16.77
C LEU A 277 -15.33 7.01 17.26
N HIS A 278 -14.06 7.11 16.94
CA HIS A 278 -13.25 8.31 17.19
C HIS A 278 -12.23 8.51 16.06
N GLY A 279 -11.66 9.72 15.95
CA GLY A 279 -10.53 10.02 15.09
C GLY A 279 -9.23 9.62 15.78
N ALA A 280 -8.33 8.96 15.05
CA ALA A 280 -7.01 8.52 15.52
C ALA A 280 -5.86 9.04 14.64
N GLY A 281 -6.14 10.00 13.76
CA GLY A 281 -5.16 10.63 12.87
C GLY A 281 -4.21 11.58 13.57
N SER A 282 -3.32 12.20 12.80
CA SER A 282 -2.30 13.14 13.25
C SER A 282 -2.73 14.60 13.04
N GLU A 283 -2.60 15.42 14.09
CA GLU A 283 -2.77 16.87 13.99
C GLU A 283 -1.66 17.51 13.14
N ALA A 284 -0.44 17.00 13.23
CA ALA A 284 0.68 17.51 12.45
C ALA A 284 0.46 17.27 10.95
N VAL A 285 -0.01 16.08 10.55
CA VAL A 285 -0.38 15.80 9.16
C VAL A 285 -1.51 16.72 8.70
N ARG A 286 -2.51 16.95 9.55
CA ARG A 286 -3.60 17.88 9.23
C ARG A 286 -3.07 19.29 8.97
N ARG A 287 -2.22 19.81 9.87
CA ARG A 287 -1.61 21.15 9.72
C ARG A 287 -0.75 21.26 8.46
N ALA A 288 0.07 20.26 8.18
CA ALA A 288 0.92 20.24 7.00
C ALA A 288 0.09 20.32 5.70
N ILE A 289 -0.99 19.52 5.60
CA ILE A 289 -1.90 19.59 4.44
C ILE A 289 -2.57 20.95 4.33
N GLU A 290 -3.04 21.54 5.44
CA GLU A 290 -3.70 22.83 5.46
C GLU A 290 -2.74 23.99 5.11
N THR A 291 -1.47 23.88 5.49
CA THR A 291 -0.43 24.89 5.24
C THR A 291 0.06 24.85 3.79
N HIS A 292 0.48 23.67 3.33
CA HIS A 292 1.14 23.51 2.04
C HIS A 292 0.16 23.26 0.88
N GLN A 293 -1.04 22.79 1.18
CA GLN A 293 -2.08 22.55 0.17
C GLN A 293 -1.57 21.75 -1.04
N PRO A 294 -0.92 20.55 -0.87
CA PRO A 294 -0.48 19.76 -2.01
C PRO A 294 -1.65 19.36 -2.92
N LEU A 295 -1.36 18.94 -4.15
CA LEU A 295 -2.37 18.43 -5.07
C LEU A 295 -3.08 17.21 -4.49
N LEU A 296 -2.30 16.29 -3.92
CA LEU A 296 -2.72 14.98 -3.44
C LEU A 296 -2.06 14.66 -2.11
N SER A 297 -2.80 14.03 -1.20
CA SER A 297 -2.25 13.41 0.01
C SER A 297 -2.71 11.96 0.10
N LEU A 298 -1.75 11.04 0.31
CA LEU A 298 -1.95 9.60 0.33
C LEU A 298 -1.69 9.06 1.73
N HIS A 299 -2.62 8.23 2.24
CA HIS A 299 -2.60 7.72 3.60
C HIS A 299 -3.00 6.25 3.66
N GLY A 300 -2.61 5.59 4.75
CA GLY A 300 -3.03 4.24 5.17
C GLY A 300 -3.37 4.21 6.65
N HIS A 301 -2.73 3.30 7.41
CA HIS A 301 -2.73 3.19 8.87
C HIS A 301 -4.08 2.84 9.51
N ILE A 302 -5.14 3.53 9.16
CA ILE A 302 -6.49 3.24 9.67
C ILE A 302 -7.25 2.42 8.64
N HIS A 303 -7.21 1.10 8.82
CA HIS A 303 -7.70 0.11 7.85
C HIS A 303 -9.20 0.25 7.56
N GLU A 304 -9.99 0.64 8.58
CA GLU A 304 -11.44 0.74 8.49
C GLU A 304 -11.91 2.00 7.76
N SER A 305 -11.03 2.99 7.57
CA SER A 305 -11.40 4.35 7.12
C SER A 305 -11.14 4.58 5.64
N GLY A 306 -11.54 3.63 4.79
CA GLY A 306 -11.44 3.81 3.33
C GLY A 306 -12.27 4.98 2.82
N GLY A 307 -11.63 5.97 2.16
CA GLY A 307 -12.34 7.14 1.64
C GLY A 307 -11.47 8.11 0.85
N VAL A 308 -12.11 9.15 0.33
CA VAL A 308 -11.48 10.30 -0.33
C VAL A 308 -12.17 11.56 0.15
N VAL A 309 -11.39 12.53 0.63
CA VAL A 309 -11.90 13.80 1.14
C VAL A 309 -11.14 14.99 0.55
N LYS A 310 -11.71 16.18 0.69
CA LYS A 310 -11.04 17.45 0.37
C LYS A 310 -10.66 18.17 1.66
N ILE A 311 -9.40 18.60 1.73
CA ILE A 311 -8.89 19.49 2.77
C ILE A 311 -8.34 20.73 2.08
N GLY A 312 -9.15 21.81 2.07
CA GLY A 312 -8.87 22.93 1.18
C GLY A 312 -8.90 22.48 -0.29
N ARG A 313 -7.83 22.74 -1.05
CA ARG A 313 -7.71 22.25 -2.43
C ARG A 313 -7.19 20.81 -2.53
N THR A 314 -6.51 20.30 -1.48
CA THR A 314 -5.90 18.97 -1.47
C THR A 314 -6.95 17.86 -1.51
N THR A 315 -6.73 16.87 -2.37
CA THR A 315 -7.46 15.60 -2.30
C THR A 315 -6.68 14.66 -1.38
N ALA A 316 -7.27 14.23 -0.27
CA ALA A 316 -6.67 13.25 0.63
C ALA A 316 -7.36 11.90 0.45
N VAL A 317 -6.57 10.83 0.43
CA VAL A 317 -7.03 9.46 0.13
C VAL A 317 -6.48 8.49 1.17
N ASN A 318 -7.35 7.66 1.73
CA ASN A 318 -7.00 6.41 2.41
C ASN A 318 -7.82 5.30 1.74
N PRO A 319 -7.23 4.28 1.10
CA PRO A 319 -8.01 3.22 0.47
C PRO A 319 -8.61 2.24 1.49
N GLY A 320 -8.13 2.26 2.74
CA GLY A 320 -8.36 1.22 3.74
C GLY A 320 -7.55 -0.04 3.44
N SER A 321 -7.66 -1.05 4.30
CA SER A 321 -7.00 -2.34 4.10
C SER A 321 -7.86 -3.51 4.56
N GLU A 322 -7.83 -4.59 3.78
CA GLU A 322 -8.38 -5.91 4.07
C GLU A 322 -7.34 -7.00 3.79
N TYR A 323 -6.09 -6.75 4.20
CA TYR A 323 -4.96 -7.62 3.87
C TYR A 323 -5.17 -9.05 4.37
N GLY A 324 -5.74 -9.23 5.56
CA GLY A 324 -6.01 -10.54 6.16
C GLY A 324 -7.02 -11.39 5.37
N GLU A 325 -7.89 -10.75 4.59
CA GLU A 325 -8.84 -11.41 3.69
C GLU A 325 -8.24 -11.63 2.29
N GLY A 326 -7.04 -11.14 2.08
CA GLY A 326 -6.38 -11.18 0.76
C GLY A 326 -7.08 -10.34 -0.30
N VAL A 327 -7.82 -9.30 0.12
CA VAL A 327 -8.48 -8.31 -0.75
C VAL A 327 -7.59 -7.08 -0.83
N LEU A 328 -7.12 -6.75 -2.03
CA LEU A 328 -6.37 -5.52 -2.25
C LEU A 328 -7.34 -4.34 -2.30
N ARG A 329 -7.28 -3.48 -1.29
CA ARG A 329 -7.86 -2.14 -1.34
C ARG A 329 -6.86 -1.19 -1.99
N GLY A 330 -7.35 -0.30 -2.84
CA GLY A 330 -6.49 0.68 -3.51
C GLY A 330 -7.27 1.86 -4.06
N CYS A 331 -6.55 2.83 -4.58
CA CYS A 331 -7.11 3.97 -5.30
C CYS A 331 -6.36 4.17 -6.61
N LEU A 332 -7.10 4.14 -7.72
CA LEU A 332 -6.59 4.55 -9.03
C LEU A 332 -6.85 6.05 -9.19
N LEU A 333 -5.80 6.83 -9.44
CA LEU A 333 -5.88 8.26 -9.69
C LEU A 333 -5.39 8.57 -11.10
N THR A 334 -6.03 9.52 -11.77
CA THR A 334 -5.57 10.06 -13.06
C THR A 334 -5.18 11.51 -12.84
N LEU A 335 -3.89 11.79 -12.93
CA LEU A 335 -3.31 13.11 -12.72
C LEU A 335 -3.13 13.82 -14.07
N ALA A 336 -3.54 15.06 -14.14
CA ALA A 336 -3.08 16.03 -15.12
C ALA A 336 -2.19 17.04 -14.38
N LYS A 337 -1.42 17.83 -15.11
CA LYS A 337 -0.45 18.77 -14.50
C LYS A 337 -1.00 19.49 -13.27
N ASP A 338 -2.16 20.12 -13.37
CA ASP A 338 -2.67 21.06 -12.35
C ASP A 338 -3.89 20.50 -11.58
N GLU A 339 -4.32 19.27 -11.87
CA GLU A 339 -5.54 18.72 -11.26
C GLU A 339 -5.61 17.18 -11.30
N ILE A 340 -6.37 16.62 -10.37
CA ILE A 340 -6.78 15.22 -10.40
C ILE A 340 -8.03 15.10 -11.27
N LYS A 341 -7.90 14.49 -12.45
CA LYS A 341 -9.02 14.31 -13.40
C LYS A 341 -10.07 13.35 -12.89
N SER A 342 -9.62 12.28 -12.26
CA SER A 342 -10.50 11.26 -11.69
C SER A 342 -9.78 10.46 -10.61
N TYR A 343 -10.56 9.87 -9.73
CA TYR A 343 -10.11 8.85 -8.79
C TYR A 343 -11.17 7.74 -8.68
N GLN A 344 -10.71 6.54 -8.35
CA GLN A 344 -11.58 5.38 -8.14
C GLN A 344 -10.99 4.53 -7.01
N LEU A 345 -11.74 4.37 -5.93
CA LEU A 345 -11.46 3.36 -4.91
C LEU A 345 -11.75 1.98 -5.50
N THR A 346 -10.86 1.03 -5.24
CA THR A 346 -10.94 -0.34 -5.79
C THR A 346 -10.85 -1.37 -4.66
N ALA A 347 -11.47 -2.53 -4.88
CA ALA A 347 -11.35 -3.72 -4.04
C ALA A 347 -11.30 -4.95 -4.94
N GLY A 348 -10.30 -5.84 -4.75
CA GLY A 348 -10.16 -7.00 -5.63
C GLY A 348 -9.29 -8.14 -5.11
#